data_96de72279cee03e51a170a767c380bb9
#
_entry.id   96de72279cee03e51a170a767c380bb9
#
_cell.length_a   1.000
_cell.length_b   1.000
_cell.length_c   1.000
_cell.angle_alpha   90.00
_cell.angle_beta   90.00
_cell.angle_gamma   90.00
#
_symmetry.space_group_name_H-M   'P 1'
#
loop_
_entity.id
_entity.type
_entity.pdbx_description
1 polymer ?
#
loop_
_entity_poly.entity_id
_entity_poly.type
_entity_poly.pdbx_seq_one_letter_code
_entity_poly.pdbx_strand_id
1 'polypeptide(L)'
;IGDWGRYKDVDGDGIAYRSVPGESMPAYFTRGSGHNEKAQYSERPDDYVKNMERLSRKFETARQYVPKPVVEQVAGADVGIIGFGTSHFAIDECRDQLEREAGIKTSYLRLRAYPFTDELTTFLDQHARAYVVEQHRDAQMLALMRHELSAERIAKLRSVLHYSGLPIDARSVTDDILGQEGVKPLDFPHREIMAAGVAGRGE
;
A
#
# COMPACT_ATOMS: atom_id res chain seq x y z
N ILE A 1 8.67 26.97 30.43
CA ILE A 1 8.27 26.22 29.24
C ILE A 1 9.50 25.95 28.34
N GLY A 2 10.65 26.59 28.66
CA GLY A 2 11.92 26.36 27.98
C GLY A 2 11.87 26.58 26.45
N ASP A 3 12.71 25.85 25.71
CA ASP A 3 12.82 25.93 24.26
C ASP A 3 11.96 24.85 23.53
N TRP A 4 10.71 24.68 24.02
CA TRP A 4 9.76 23.77 23.40
C TRP A 4 9.26 24.30 22.04
N GLY A 5 9.17 23.43 21.07
CA GLY A 5 8.58 23.72 19.74
C GLY A 5 7.75 22.56 19.25
N ARG A 6 6.53 22.84 18.76
CA ARG A 6 5.60 21.81 18.28
C ARG A 6 6.18 20.92 17.18
N TYR A 7 7.06 21.47 16.37
CA TYR A 7 7.68 20.78 15.25
C TYR A 7 9.20 20.59 15.42
N LYS A 8 9.70 20.81 16.64
CA LYS A 8 11.11 20.61 16.95
C LYS A 8 11.43 19.13 17.07
N ASP A 9 12.39 18.68 16.28
CA ASP A 9 12.96 17.34 16.32
C ASP A 9 14.05 17.31 17.39
N VAL A 10 13.75 16.77 18.57
CA VAL A 10 14.63 16.86 19.74
C VAL A 10 15.67 15.73 19.75
N ASP A 11 15.29 14.55 19.31
CA ASP A 11 16.07 13.32 19.36
C ASP A 11 16.51 12.82 17.98
N GLY A 12 16.16 13.56 16.92
CA GLY A 12 16.65 13.30 15.57
C GLY A 12 15.87 12.22 14.82
N ASP A 13 14.75 11.74 15.37
CA ASP A 13 13.91 10.71 14.78
C ASP A 13 12.82 11.28 13.81
N GLY A 14 12.71 12.60 13.71
CA GLY A 14 11.73 13.30 12.90
C GLY A 14 10.36 13.44 13.58
N ILE A 15 10.13 12.80 14.71
CA ILE A 15 8.85 12.82 15.46
C ILE A 15 8.91 13.86 16.55
N ALA A 16 8.28 15.00 16.32
CA ALA A 16 8.26 16.08 17.30
C ALA A 16 7.34 15.74 18.49
N TYR A 17 7.79 16.11 19.70
CA TYR A 17 6.95 16.02 20.89
C TYR A 17 5.75 16.95 20.78
N ARG A 18 4.60 16.47 21.27
CA ARG A 18 3.37 17.25 21.29
C ARG A 18 2.84 17.44 22.71
N SER A 19 2.26 18.58 22.94
CA SER A 19 1.43 18.79 24.12
C SER A 19 0.01 18.29 23.87
N VAL A 20 -0.64 17.81 24.91
CA VAL A 20 -2.04 17.36 24.89
C VAL A 20 -2.85 18.26 25.83
N PRO A 21 -4.05 18.70 25.41
CA PRO A 21 -4.91 19.53 26.27
C PRO A 21 -5.14 18.87 27.64
N GLY A 22 -4.94 19.64 28.70
CA GLY A 22 -5.12 19.18 30.07
C GLY A 22 -3.91 18.51 30.74
N GLU A 23 -2.89 18.09 29.94
CA GLU A 23 -1.72 17.38 30.47
C GLU A 23 -0.46 18.26 30.55
N SER A 24 -0.37 19.27 29.69
CA SER A 24 0.83 20.12 29.63
C SER A 24 0.50 21.59 29.38
N MET A 25 1.38 22.46 29.85
CA MET A 25 1.25 23.91 29.70
C MET A 25 1.46 24.46 28.29
N PRO A 26 2.35 23.90 27.45
CA PRO A 26 2.55 24.45 26.10
C PRO A 26 1.31 24.33 25.23
N ALA A 27 0.84 25.47 24.75
CA ALA A 27 -0.20 25.54 23.72
C ALA A 27 0.39 25.97 22.39
N TYR A 28 -0.19 25.53 21.31
CA TYR A 28 0.23 25.87 19.96
C TYR A 28 -0.96 25.97 19.01
N PHE A 29 -0.75 26.68 17.92
CA PHE A 29 -1.69 26.76 16.83
C PHE A 29 -1.11 25.99 15.61
N THR A 30 -1.86 25.00 15.12
CA THR A 30 -1.47 24.29 13.89
C THR A 30 -1.82 25.15 12.68
N ARG A 31 -0.82 25.42 11.83
CA ARG A 31 -1.00 26.19 10.62
C ARG A 31 -1.01 25.31 9.39
N GLY A 32 -1.86 25.63 8.42
CA GLY A 32 -1.82 25.05 7.09
C GLY A 32 -0.78 25.70 6.17
N SER A 33 -0.30 26.90 6.53
CA SER A 33 0.77 27.62 5.83
C SER A 33 2.15 27.20 6.33
N GLY A 34 3.22 27.70 5.68
CA GLY A 34 4.60 27.53 6.13
C GLY A 34 4.80 27.96 7.57
N HIS A 35 5.63 27.23 8.31
CA HIS A 35 5.92 27.49 9.72
C HIS A 35 7.31 27.03 10.11
N ASN A 36 7.83 27.60 11.20
CA ASN A 36 9.06 27.16 11.84
C ASN A 36 8.83 26.08 12.90
N GLU A 37 9.88 25.63 13.56
CA GLU A 37 9.83 24.60 14.61
C GLU A 37 8.89 24.96 15.79
N LYS A 38 8.67 26.24 16.04
CA LYS A 38 7.79 26.76 17.12
C LYS A 38 6.33 26.94 16.68
N ALA A 39 5.95 26.45 15.51
CA ALA A 39 4.63 26.64 14.90
C ALA A 39 4.29 28.09 14.56
N GLN A 40 5.27 28.97 14.47
CA GLN A 40 5.07 30.34 14.04
C GLN A 40 5.09 30.40 12.51
N TYR A 41 4.28 31.27 11.92
CA TYR A 41 4.28 31.51 10.48
C TYR A 41 5.69 31.86 9.99
N SER A 42 6.10 31.23 8.90
CA SER A 42 7.37 31.50 8.25
C SER A 42 7.28 31.22 6.73
N GLU A 43 7.81 32.16 5.94
CA GLU A 43 8.03 32.00 4.49
C GLU A 43 9.53 31.80 4.19
N ARG A 44 10.35 31.61 5.21
CA ARG A 44 11.78 31.42 5.05
C ARG A 44 12.09 30.05 4.41
N PRO A 45 12.96 30.03 3.37
CA PRO A 45 13.34 28.79 2.72
C PRO A 45 14.01 27.76 3.65
N ASP A 46 14.84 28.23 4.59
CA ASP A 46 15.52 27.36 5.56
C ASP A 46 14.56 26.67 6.53
N ASP A 47 13.50 27.34 6.97
CA ASP A 47 12.45 26.72 7.79
C ASP A 47 11.67 25.68 6.98
N TYR A 48 11.39 25.95 5.71
CA TYR A 48 10.72 25.00 4.82
C TYR A 48 11.56 23.73 4.60
N VAL A 49 12.84 23.90 4.26
CA VAL A 49 13.78 22.77 4.08
C VAL A 49 13.86 21.91 5.35
N LYS A 50 14.04 22.52 6.52
CA LYS A 50 14.05 21.78 7.79
C LYS A 50 12.80 20.95 8.02
N ASN A 51 11.62 21.51 7.72
CA ASN A 51 10.36 20.76 7.83
C ASN A 51 10.30 19.57 6.87
N MET A 52 10.70 19.73 5.62
CA MET A 52 10.71 18.65 4.64
C MET A 52 11.67 17.53 5.03
N GLU A 53 12.89 17.86 5.45
CA GLU A 53 13.86 16.89 5.94
C GLU A 53 13.40 16.17 7.20
N ARG A 54 12.78 16.90 8.14
CA ARG A 54 12.18 16.30 9.32
C ARG A 54 11.07 15.32 8.95
N LEU A 55 10.19 15.67 8.02
CA LEU A 55 9.13 14.79 7.54
C LEU A 55 9.70 13.53 6.88
N SER A 56 10.76 13.66 6.10
CA SER A 56 11.45 12.51 5.51
C SER A 56 11.97 11.56 6.59
N ARG A 57 12.69 12.08 7.60
CA ARG A 57 13.15 11.27 8.74
C ARG A 57 11.99 10.62 9.50
N LYS A 58 10.90 11.36 9.71
CA LYS A 58 9.70 10.82 10.37
C LYS A 58 9.12 9.61 9.66
N PHE A 59 9.09 9.61 8.32
CA PHE A 59 8.61 8.47 7.55
C PHE A 59 9.52 7.26 7.70
N GLU A 60 10.84 7.46 7.71
CA GLU A 60 11.79 6.37 7.95
C GLU A 60 11.64 5.79 9.36
N THR A 61 11.50 6.65 10.37
CA THR A 61 11.23 6.21 11.75
C THR A 61 9.90 5.47 11.84
N ALA A 62 8.84 6.00 11.23
CA ALA A 62 7.51 5.40 11.24
C ALA A 62 7.51 3.98 10.66
N ARG A 63 8.38 3.66 9.71
CA ARG A 63 8.54 2.32 9.13
C ARG A 63 8.80 1.23 10.18
N GLN A 64 9.41 1.60 11.30
CA GLN A 64 9.70 0.69 12.41
C GLN A 64 8.50 0.46 13.35
N TYR A 65 7.52 1.37 13.34
CA TYR A 65 6.38 1.37 14.27
C TYR A 65 5.03 1.04 13.62
N VAL A 66 4.93 1.13 12.30
CA VAL A 66 3.69 0.77 11.62
C VAL A 66 3.40 -0.72 11.72
N PRO A 67 2.12 -1.14 11.74
CA PRO A 67 1.78 -2.55 11.72
C PRO A 67 2.38 -3.27 10.52
N LYS A 68 3.15 -4.31 10.79
CA LYS A 68 3.72 -5.15 9.72
C LYS A 68 2.63 -5.82 8.89
N PRO A 69 2.87 -6.07 7.58
CA PRO A 69 1.93 -6.85 6.78
C PRO A 69 1.79 -8.27 7.34
N VAL A 70 0.65 -8.89 7.04
CA VAL A 70 0.50 -10.33 7.24
C VAL A 70 1.01 -11.03 5.99
N VAL A 71 1.91 -11.99 6.16
CA VAL A 71 2.50 -12.77 5.07
C VAL A 71 2.15 -14.23 5.23
N GLU A 72 1.54 -14.80 4.21
CA GLU A 72 1.24 -16.24 4.09
C GLU A 72 2.08 -16.81 2.96
N GLN A 73 3.21 -17.40 3.34
CA GLN A 73 4.15 -17.99 2.38
C GLN A 73 3.74 -19.40 2.05
N VAL A 74 3.69 -19.74 0.75
CA VAL A 74 3.42 -21.09 0.25
C VAL A 74 4.67 -21.63 -0.45
N ALA A 75 5.11 -22.80 -0.03
CA ALA A 75 6.29 -23.44 -0.61
C ALA A 75 6.08 -23.78 -2.08
N GLY A 76 7.01 -23.36 -2.93
CA GLY A 76 6.95 -23.56 -4.39
C GLY A 76 5.97 -22.65 -5.12
N ALA A 77 5.46 -21.59 -4.50
CA ALA A 77 4.67 -20.57 -5.17
C ALA A 77 5.57 -19.57 -5.88
N ASP A 78 5.47 -19.48 -7.20
CA ASP A 78 6.14 -18.45 -8.01
C ASP A 78 5.33 -17.14 -8.10
N VAL A 79 4.06 -17.21 -7.72
CA VAL A 79 3.10 -16.10 -7.77
C VAL A 79 2.82 -15.57 -6.38
N GLY A 80 3.00 -14.26 -6.22
CA GLY A 80 2.53 -13.52 -5.04
C GLY A 80 1.23 -12.78 -5.33
N ILE A 81 0.37 -12.64 -4.32
CA ILE A 81 -0.76 -11.73 -4.34
C ILE A 81 -0.58 -10.70 -3.23
N ILE A 82 -0.80 -9.44 -3.54
CA ILE A 82 -0.72 -8.34 -2.59
C ILE A 82 -2.08 -7.67 -2.51
N GLY A 83 -2.62 -7.57 -1.30
CA GLY A 83 -3.90 -6.92 -1.08
C GLY A 83 -3.93 -6.09 0.18
N PHE A 84 -5.01 -5.36 0.38
CA PHE A 84 -5.25 -4.55 1.58
C PHE A 84 -6.76 -4.36 1.83
N GLY A 85 -7.10 -3.95 3.05
CA GLY A 85 -8.48 -3.66 3.42
C GLY A 85 -9.41 -4.86 3.26
N THR A 86 -10.59 -4.63 2.72
CA THR A 86 -11.66 -5.62 2.54
C THR A 86 -11.44 -6.56 1.36
N SER A 87 -10.50 -6.27 0.45
CA SER A 87 -10.14 -7.17 -0.65
C SER A 87 -9.60 -8.52 -0.16
N HIS A 88 -9.19 -8.61 1.12
CA HIS A 88 -8.68 -9.83 1.74
C HIS A 88 -9.58 -11.04 1.53
N PHE A 89 -10.89 -10.93 1.78
CA PHE A 89 -11.80 -12.07 1.69
C PHE A 89 -11.93 -12.62 0.27
N ALA A 90 -12.01 -11.73 -0.71
CA ALA A 90 -12.02 -12.12 -2.12
C ALA A 90 -10.70 -12.74 -2.57
N ILE A 91 -9.56 -12.25 -2.07
CA ILE A 91 -8.24 -12.80 -2.36
C ILE A 91 -8.09 -14.20 -1.76
N ASP A 92 -8.56 -14.42 -0.54
CA ASP A 92 -8.42 -15.70 0.14
C ASP A 92 -9.14 -16.81 -0.65
N GLU A 93 -10.38 -16.59 -1.05
CA GLU A 93 -11.12 -17.52 -1.91
C GLU A 93 -10.51 -17.62 -3.32
N CYS A 94 -10.01 -16.51 -3.89
CA CYS A 94 -9.34 -16.51 -5.19
C CYS A 94 -8.12 -17.44 -5.20
N ARG A 95 -7.33 -17.49 -4.16
CA ARG A 95 -6.17 -18.37 -4.03
C ARG A 95 -6.55 -19.85 -4.12
N ASP A 96 -7.64 -20.22 -3.45
CA ASP A 96 -8.21 -21.58 -3.55
C ASP A 96 -8.69 -21.90 -4.98
N GLN A 97 -9.32 -20.93 -5.64
CA GLN A 97 -9.78 -21.08 -7.01
C GLN A 97 -8.60 -21.26 -7.99
N LEU A 98 -7.55 -20.44 -7.88
CA LEU A 98 -6.35 -20.51 -8.72
C LEU A 98 -5.65 -21.87 -8.59
N GLU A 99 -5.51 -22.40 -7.37
CA GLU A 99 -4.90 -23.71 -7.17
C GLU A 99 -5.77 -24.84 -7.71
N ARG A 100 -7.08 -24.83 -7.44
CA ARG A 100 -8.00 -25.89 -7.91
C ARG A 100 -8.20 -25.90 -9.42
N GLU A 101 -8.26 -24.74 -10.06
CA GLU A 101 -8.63 -24.61 -11.47
C GLU A 101 -7.43 -24.65 -12.41
N ALA A 102 -6.27 -24.19 -11.96
CA ALA A 102 -5.08 -24.03 -12.80
C ALA A 102 -3.79 -24.58 -12.18
N GLY A 103 -3.84 -25.11 -10.95
CA GLY A 103 -2.64 -25.55 -10.23
C GLY A 103 -1.70 -24.42 -9.84
N ILE A 104 -2.16 -23.17 -9.88
CA ILE A 104 -1.35 -21.99 -9.57
C ILE A 104 -1.34 -21.79 -8.06
N LYS A 105 -0.21 -22.14 -7.43
CA LYS A 105 0.03 -21.85 -6.01
C LYS A 105 0.40 -20.39 -5.81
N THR A 106 -0.17 -19.77 -4.81
CA THR A 106 0.06 -18.35 -4.53
C THR A 106 0.42 -18.12 -3.07
N SER A 107 1.45 -17.30 -2.84
CA SER A 107 1.69 -16.67 -1.53
C SER A 107 0.89 -15.37 -1.44
N TYR A 108 0.59 -14.95 -0.23
CA TYR A 108 -0.20 -13.75 0.01
C TYR A 108 0.47 -12.79 0.96
N LEU A 109 0.48 -11.49 0.62
CA LEU A 109 0.90 -10.41 1.50
C LEU A 109 -0.24 -9.41 1.65
N ARG A 110 -0.74 -9.27 2.89
CA ARG A 110 -1.76 -8.28 3.24
C ARG A 110 -1.12 -7.04 3.84
N LEU A 111 -1.12 -5.96 3.09
CA LEU A 111 -0.68 -4.65 3.58
C LEU A 111 -1.63 -4.14 4.67
N ARG A 112 -1.07 -3.55 5.71
CA ARG A 112 -1.81 -3.02 6.86
C ARG A 112 -1.57 -1.55 7.12
N ALA A 113 -0.44 -1.03 6.65
CA ALA A 113 -0.03 0.35 6.86
C ALA A 113 0.96 0.83 5.79
N TYR A 114 1.20 2.11 5.80
CA TYR A 114 2.25 2.83 5.10
C TYR A 114 3.03 3.65 6.15
N PRO A 115 4.37 3.82 6.02
CA PRO A 115 5.28 3.38 4.94
C PRO A 115 5.44 1.85 4.84
N PHE A 116 5.82 1.36 3.66
CA PHE A 116 6.06 -0.07 3.47
C PHE A 116 7.26 -0.53 4.29
N THR A 117 7.17 -1.73 4.84
CA THR A 117 8.24 -2.37 5.62
C THR A 117 8.99 -3.38 4.76
N ASP A 118 10.13 -3.87 5.25
CA ASP A 118 11.02 -4.78 4.51
C ASP A 118 10.35 -6.09 4.10
N GLU A 119 9.25 -6.46 4.75
CA GLU A 119 8.47 -7.64 4.38
C GLU A 119 7.93 -7.56 2.95
N LEU A 120 7.59 -6.36 2.45
CA LEU A 120 7.16 -6.17 1.05
C LEU A 120 8.29 -6.50 0.07
N THR A 121 9.48 -5.97 0.30
CA THR A 121 10.63 -6.22 -0.57
C THR A 121 11.07 -7.67 -0.53
N THR A 122 11.10 -8.26 0.67
CA THR A 122 11.39 -9.69 0.86
C THR A 122 10.38 -10.58 0.12
N PHE A 123 9.10 -10.25 0.22
CA PHE A 123 8.04 -10.97 -0.49
C PHE A 123 8.23 -10.89 -2.01
N LEU A 124 8.51 -9.71 -2.55
CA LEU A 124 8.74 -9.55 -3.99
C LEU A 124 10.00 -10.27 -4.48
N ASP A 125 11.04 -10.34 -3.67
CA ASP A 125 12.29 -11.04 -4.03
C ASP A 125 12.09 -12.56 -4.12
N GLN A 126 11.14 -13.11 -3.37
CA GLN A 126 10.81 -14.54 -3.33
C GLN A 126 9.88 -15.01 -4.46
N HIS A 127 9.29 -14.10 -5.23
CA HIS A 127 8.32 -14.45 -6.27
C HIS A 127 8.78 -13.96 -7.64
N ALA A 128 8.42 -14.72 -8.69
CA ALA A 128 8.68 -14.32 -10.06
C ALA A 128 7.81 -13.14 -10.49
N ARG A 129 6.59 -13.05 -9.97
CA ARG A 129 5.63 -11.97 -10.21
C ARG A 129 4.65 -11.82 -9.04
N ALA A 130 4.08 -10.64 -8.87
CA ALA A 130 3.10 -10.37 -7.82
C ALA A 130 1.94 -9.52 -8.34
N TYR A 131 0.72 -9.93 -8.02
CA TYR A 131 -0.52 -9.27 -8.40
C TYR A 131 -0.99 -8.35 -7.29
N VAL A 132 -1.09 -7.04 -7.57
CA VAL A 132 -1.64 -6.05 -6.63
C VAL A 132 -3.13 -5.91 -6.91
N VAL A 133 -3.94 -6.36 -5.95
CA VAL A 133 -5.41 -6.36 -6.06
C VAL A 133 -5.96 -5.11 -5.38
N GLU A 134 -6.64 -4.27 -6.17
CA GLU A 134 -7.14 -2.98 -5.73
C GLU A 134 -8.57 -2.72 -6.18
N GLN A 135 -9.34 -2.01 -5.34
CA GLN A 135 -10.66 -1.49 -5.71
C GLN A 135 -10.56 -0.05 -6.22
N HIS A 136 -9.64 0.20 -7.15
CA HIS A 136 -9.39 1.49 -7.79
C HIS A 136 -9.21 1.33 -9.30
N ARG A 137 -9.69 2.32 -10.08
CA ARG A 137 -9.44 2.38 -11.52
C ARG A 137 -7.98 2.64 -11.87
N ASP A 138 -7.32 3.46 -11.08
CA ASP A 138 -6.03 4.08 -11.42
C ASP A 138 -4.82 3.40 -10.74
N ALA A 139 -5.00 2.22 -10.17
CA ALA A 139 -3.93 1.44 -9.52
C ALA A 139 -3.11 2.27 -8.50
N GLN A 140 -3.78 2.91 -7.55
CA GLN A 140 -3.16 3.88 -6.64
C GLN A 140 -2.12 3.23 -5.71
N MET A 141 -2.39 2.02 -5.20
CA MET A 141 -1.43 1.29 -4.38
C MET A 141 -0.20 0.88 -5.19
N LEU A 142 -0.40 0.38 -6.40
CA LEU A 142 0.70 0.05 -7.31
C LEU A 142 1.52 1.31 -7.65
N ALA A 143 0.87 2.45 -7.87
CA ALA A 143 1.56 3.72 -8.11
C ALA A 143 2.43 4.13 -6.90
N LEU A 144 1.88 3.98 -5.68
CA LEU A 144 2.62 4.25 -4.44
C LEU A 144 3.84 3.32 -4.29
N MET A 145 3.69 2.03 -4.60
CA MET A 145 4.80 1.07 -4.59
C MET A 145 5.90 1.46 -5.58
N ARG A 146 5.55 1.98 -6.77
CA ARG A 146 6.52 2.42 -7.78
C ARG A 146 7.41 3.58 -7.31
N HIS A 147 6.96 4.37 -6.36
CA HIS A 147 7.76 5.45 -5.78
C HIS A 147 8.85 4.96 -4.82
N GLU A 148 8.70 3.77 -4.24
CA GLU A 148 9.61 3.25 -3.21
C GLU A 148 10.44 2.04 -3.64
N LEU A 149 9.99 1.31 -4.67
CA LEU A 149 10.63 0.06 -5.08
C LEU A 149 11.66 0.27 -6.20
N SER A 150 12.66 -0.62 -6.24
CA SER A 150 13.61 -0.68 -7.35
C SER A 150 12.93 -1.09 -8.67
N ALA A 151 13.52 -0.72 -9.80
CA ALA A 151 13.01 -1.07 -11.13
C ALA A 151 12.81 -2.58 -11.31
N GLU A 152 13.71 -3.41 -10.76
CA GLU A 152 13.61 -4.87 -10.82
C GLU A 152 12.37 -5.40 -10.11
N ARG A 153 12.04 -4.86 -8.92
CA ARG A 153 10.85 -5.24 -8.16
C ARG A 153 9.58 -4.72 -8.83
N ILE A 154 9.62 -3.51 -9.37
CA ILE A 154 8.49 -2.93 -10.14
C ILE A 154 8.15 -3.80 -11.36
N ALA A 155 9.16 -4.33 -12.06
CA ALA A 155 8.95 -5.20 -13.23
C ALA A 155 8.19 -6.48 -12.91
N LYS A 156 8.21 -6.95 -11.66
CA LYS A 156 7.45 -8.12 -11.20
C LYS A 156 5.98 -7.82 -10.90
N LEU A 157 5.61 -6.55 -10.73
CA LEU A 157 4.26 -6.17 -10.32
C LEU A 157 3.28 -6.23 -11.49
N ARG A 158 2.09 -6.75 -11.21
CA ARG A 158 0.93 -6.80 -12.11
C ARG A 158 -0.26 -6.19 -11.38
N SER A 159 -1.20 -5.66 -12.14
CA SER A 159 -2.37 -4.98 -11.59
C SER A 159 -3.62 -5.82 -11.77
N VAL A 160 -4.42 -5.95 -10.72
CA VAL A 160 -5.78 -6.49 -10.76
C VAL A 160 -6.71 -5.42 -10.17
N LEU A 161 -7.55 -4.83 -11.02
CA LEU A 161 -8.36 -3.65 -10.67
C LEU A 161 -9.85 -3.98 -10.71
N HIS A 162 -10.52 -3.70 -9.61
CA HIS A 162 -11.98 -3.82 -9.51
C HIS A 162 -12.61 -2.45 -9.26
N TYR A 163 -13.42 -1.97 -10.19
CA TYR A 163 -14.06 -0.64 -10.11
C TYR A 163 -15.45 -0.60 -10.77
N SER A 164 -16.16 -1.74 -10.73
CA SER A 164 -17.51 -1.87 -11.32
C SER A 164 -18.62 -1.16 -10.53
N GLY A 165 -18.31 -0.66 -9.32
CA GLY A 165 -19.32 -0.13 -8.38
C GLY A 165 -19.98 -1.21 -7.52
N LEU A 166 -19.68 -2.48 -7.74
CA LEU A 166 -20.08 -3.61 -6.90
C LEU A 166 -18.94 -4.01 -5.95
N PRO A 167 -19.25 -4.69 -4.85
CA PRO A 167 -18.21 -5.28 -4.00
C PRO A 167 -17.31 -6.23 -4.80
N ILE A 168 -16.03 -6.24 -4.46
CA ILE A 168 -15.08 -7.18 -5.06
C ILE A 168 -15.43 -8.60 -4.66
N ASP A 169 -15.34 -9.53 -5.60
CA ASP A 169 -15.56 -10.96 -5.41
C ASP A 169 -14.36 -11.77 -5.89
N ALA A 170 -14.26 -13.00 -5.40
CA ALA A 170 -13.15 -13.89 -5.70
C ALA A 170 -13.06 -14.23 -7.19
N ARG A 171 -14.21 -14.44 -7.85
CA ARG A 171 -14.25 -14.85 -9.25
C ARG A 171 -13.66 -13.78 -10.17
N SER A 172 -14.00 -12.51 -9.93
CA SER A 172 -13.44 -11.39 -10.69
C SER A 172 -11.91 -11.33 -10.59
N VAL A 173 -11.37 -11.53 -9.38
CA VAL A 173 -9.91 -11.55 -9.15
C VAL A 173 -9.26 -12.75 -9.82
N THR A 174 -9.86 -13.93 -9.68
CA THR A 174 -9.36 -15.18 -10.28
C THR A 174 -9.32 -15.10 -11.80
N ASP A 175 -10.38 -14.62 -12.41
CA ASP A 175 -10.48 -14.52 -13.87
C ASP A 175 -9.47 -13.53 -14.46
N ASP A 176 -9.24 -12.39 -13.77
CA ASP A 176 -8.23 -11.42 -14.20
C ASP A 176 -6.82 -12.04 -14.11
N ILE A 177 -6.48 -12.71 -13.00
CA ILE A 177 -5.18 -13.36 -12.84
C ILE A 177 -5.01 -14.49 -13.89
N LEU A 178 -5.98 -15.37 -14.06
CA LEU A 178 -5.92 -16.44 -15.07
C LEU A 178 -5.72 -15.88 -16.47
N GLY A 179 -6.42 -14.81 -16.82
CA GLY A 179 -6.25 -14.13 -18.11
C GLY A 179 -4.82 -13.61 -18.30
N GLN A 180 -4.23 -13.01 -17.27
CA GLN A 180 -2.85 -12.52 -17.30
C GLN A 180 -1.82 -13.67 -17.32
N GLU A 181 -2.15 -14.85 -16.77
CA GLU A 181 -1.35 -16.07 -16.85
C GLU A 181 -1.52 -16.84 -18.17
N GLY A 182 -2.38 -16.36 -19.08
CA GLY A 182 -2.68 -17.03 -20.34
C GLY A 182 -3.52 -18.31 -20.19
N VAL A 183 -4.17 -18.48 -19.04
CA VAL A 183 -5.07 -19.60 -18.76
C VAL A 183 -6.50 -19.16 -19.04
N LYS A 184 -7.24 -19.94 -19.84
CA LYS A 184 -8.66 -19.64 -20.07
C LYS A 184 -9.44 -19.90 -18.80
N PRO A 185 -10.11 -18.88 -18.21
CA PRO A 185 -10.94 -19.09 -17.05
C PRO A 185 -12.13 -20.02 -17.33
N LEU A 186 -12.64 -20.69 -16.30
CA LEU A 186 -13.83 -21.52 -16.42
C LEU A 186 -15.04 -20.70 -16.90
N ASP A 187 -15.90 -21.33 -17.70
CA ASP A 187 -17.11 -20.69 -18.18
C ASP A 187 -18.24 -20.86 -17.15
N PHE A 188 -18.68 -19.76 -16.55
CA PHE A 188 -19.78 -19.78 -15.59
C PHE A 188 -21.00 -19.06 -16.16
N PRO A 189 -22.22 -19.58 -15.95
CA PRO A 189 -23.43 -18.82 -16.24
C PRO A 189 -23.36 -17.48 -15.50
N HIS A 190 -23.66 -16.38 -16.17
CA HIS A 190 -23.62 -14.99 -15.66
C HIS A 190 -22.24 -14.29 -15.67
N ARG A 191 -21.23 -14.86 -16.30
CA ARG A 191 -19.91 -14.22 -16.43
C ARG A 191 -19.98 -12.84 -17.10
N GLU A 192 -20.89 -12.66 -18.06
CA GLU A 192 -21.07 -11.40 -18.79
C GLU A 192 -21.45 -10.22 -17.87
N ILE A 193 -22.17 -10.50 -16.77
CA ILE A 193 -22.56 -9.48 -15.79
C ILE A 193 -21.34 -9.00 -14.99
N MET A 194 -20.40 -9.90 -14.73
CA MET A 194 -19.19 -9.61 -13.95
C MET A 194 -18.07 -8.98 -14.81
N ALA A 195 -18.01 -9.34 -16.08
CA ALA A 195 -16.98 -8.87 -17.01
C ALA A 195 -17.21 -7.43 -17.53
N ALA A 196 -18.38 -6.86 -17.33
CA ALA A 196 -18.71 -5.51 -17.80
C ALA A 196 -17.81 -4.39 -17.25
N GLY A 197 -17.03 -4.66 -16.19
CA GLY A 197 -16.06 -3.72 -15.61
C GLY A 197 -14.64 -3.84 -16.18
N VAL A 198 -14.33 -4.88 -16.94
CA VAL A 198 -12.96 -5.19 -17.42
C VAL A 198 -12.78 -4.93 -18.92
N ALA A 199 -13.85 -4.85 -19.68
CA ALA A 199 -13.84 -4.77 -21.16
C ALA A 199 -13.34 -3.44 -21.77
N GLY A 200 -12.68 -2.58 -21.02
CA GLY A 200 -12.16 -1.28 -21.48
C GLY A 200 -10.65 -1.20 -21.70
N ARG A 201 -9.91 -2.31 -21.74
CA ARG A 201 -8.47 -2.30 -21.96
C ARG A 201 -8.09 -2.90 -23.30
N GLY A 202 -8.37 -2.17 -24.35
CA GLY A 202 -7.93 -2.57 -25.67
C GLY A 202 -8.26 -1.50 -26.70
N GLU A 203 -7.43 -0.46 -26.72
CA GLU A 203 -6.97 0.26 -27.93
C GLU A 203 -5.95 1.33 -27.50
#